data_9e9f41c6fd66a83dfde41c067caf6f33
#
_entry.id   9e9f41c6fd66a83dfde41c067caf6f33
#
_cell.length_a   1.000
_cell.length_b   1.000
_cell.length_c   1.000
_cell.angle_alpha   90.00
_cell.angle_beta   90.00
_cell.angle_gamma   90.00
#
_symmetry.space_group_name_H-M   'P 1'
#
loop_
_entity.id
_entity.type
_entity.pdbx_description
1 polymer ?
#
loop_
_entity_poly.entity_id
_entity_poly.type
_entity_poly.pdbx_seq_one_letter_code
_entity_poly.pdbx_strand_id
1 'polypeptide(L)'
;MDQAQNLRNVIKVKNQSRKLDARVITVTSGKGGVGKSNVAVNLAVQISKMGKKVLIFDADFGLANVEVMFGAVPRYNLGDFLFQGKSMTEIITEGPMGIGFISGGAGILSMNQLADEQIRYLVRGLAELDRYADVILIDTGAGISNQVMEFVMASPEVLVVTTPEPSSLTDSYSLLKALYHNPLFSREQTDIRIVSNRVISSEEGQQVYEKLNSVV
;
A
#
# COMPACT_ATOMS: atom_id res chain seq x y z
N MET A 1 -26.03 -3.15 -9.32
CA MET A 1 -24.78 -3.71 -9.89
C MET A 1 -23.63 -3.00 -9.23
N ASP A 2 -22.78 -3.76 -8.57
CA ASP A 2 -21.82 -3.29 -7.59
C ASP A 2 -20.62 -2.61 -8.26
N GLN A 3 -20.37 -1.33 -7.91
CA GLN A 3 -19.30 -0.52 -8.49
C GLN A 3 -17.89 -1.03 -8.16
N ALA A 4 -17.73 -1.70 -7.01
CA ALA A 4 -16.47 -2.32 -6.63
C ALA A 4 -16.19 -3.59 -7.44
N GLN A 5 -17.22 -4.31 -7.86
CA GLN A 5 -17.11 -5.43 -8.80
C GLN A 5 -16.72 -4.94 -10.20
N ASN A 6 -17.19 -3.75 -10.59
CA ASN A 6 -16.73 -3.09 -11.80
C ASN A 6 -15.26 -2.65 -11.73
N LEU A 7 -14.76 -2.25 -10.56
CA LEU A 7 -13.35 -1.88 -10.37
C LEU A 7 -12.43 -3.11 -10.47
N ARG A 8 -12.81 -4.21 -9.80
CA ARG A 8 -12.13 -5.51 -9.97
C ARG A 8 -12.19 -5.99 -11.41
N ASN A 9 -13.32 -5.79 -12.09
CA ASN A 9 -13.46 -6.14 -13.49
C ASN A 9 -12.64 -5.23 -14.40
N VAL A 10 -12.46 -3.95 -14.09
CA VAL A 10 -11.58 -3.05 -14.86
C VAL A 10 -10.11 -3.41 -14.63
N ILE A 11 -9.71 -3.75 -13.42
CA ILE A 11 -8.36 -4.29 -13.13
C ILE A 11 -8.23 -5.70 -13.73
N LYS A 12 -9.25 -6.56 -13.63
CA LYS A 12 -9.26 -7.89 -14.24
C LYS A 12 -9.36 -7.90 -15.77
N VAL A 13 -10.17 -7.04 -16.39
CA VAL A 13 -10.31 -6.96 -17.83
C VAL A 13 -9.07 -6.32 -18.47
N LYS A 14 -8.42 -5.36 -17.79
CA LYS A 14 -7.06 -4.93 -18.19
C LYS A 14 -6.02 -6.03 -17.92
N ASN A 15 -6.16 -6.82 -16.85
CA ASN A 15 -5.30 -7.97 -16.57
C ASN A 15 -5.56 -9.18 -17.49
N GLN A 16 -6.74 -9.32 -18.08
CA GLN A 16 -7.03 -10.35 -19.09
C GLN A 16 -6.59 -9.92 -20.49
N SER A 17 -6.49 -8.61 -20.76
CA SER A 17 -5.96 -8.08 -22.03
C SER A 17 -4.50 -7.57 -21.94
N ARG A 18 -3.95 -7.36 -20.75
CA ARG A 18 -2.54 -7.09 -20.45
C ARG A 18 -2.26 -7.58 -19.03
N LYS A 19 -1.44 -8.61 -18.92
CA LYS A 19 -0.75 -8.95 -17.66
C LYS A 19 -0.04 -7.67 -17.21
N LEU A 20 -0.33 -7.15 -16.01
CA LEU A 20 0.48 -6.09 -15.42
C LEU A 20 1.90 -6.65 -15.35
N ASP A 21 2.86 -5.98 -15.97
CA ASP A 21 4.25 -6.40 -15.91
C ASP A 21 4.84 -6.10 -14.53
N ALA A 22 4.33 -5.07 -13.85
CA ALA A 22 4.74 -4.70 -12.50
C ALA A 22 4.05 -5.53 -11.42
N ARG A 23 4.82 -6.02 -10.47
CA ARG A 23 4.33 -6.65 -9.24
C ARG A 23 3.87 -5.59 -8.25
N VAL A 24 2.61 -5.63 -7.84
CA VAL A 24 2.03 -4.67 -6.87
C VAL A 24 1.91 -5.30 -5.50
N ILE A 25 2.51 -4.68 -4.49
CA ILE A 25 2.51 -5.13 -3.10
C ILE A 25 2.04 -3.98 -2.21
N THR A 26 0.94 -4.18 -1.49
CA THR A 26 0.49 -3.21 -0.48
C THR A 26 1.07 -3.55 0.88
N VAL A 27 1.71 -2.57 1.52
CA VAL A 27 2.20 -2.64 2.89
C VAL A 27 1.22 -1.89 3.78
N THR A 28 0.61 -2.59 4.72
CA THR A 28 -0.44 -2.06 5.60
C THR A 28 -0.25 -2.51 7.05
N SER A 29 -1.01 -1.95 7.98
CA SER A 29 -0.99 -2.34 9.39
C SER A 29 -2.27 -1.94 10.10
N GLY A 30 -2.70 -2.71 11.10
CA GLY A 30 -3.83 -2.34 11.95
C GLY A 30 -3.53 -1.15 12.86
N LYS A 31 -2.26 -0.93 13.25
CA LYS A 31 -1.82 0.09 14.21
C LYS A 31 -0.77 1.01 13.62
N GLY A 32 -0.82 2.29 13.98
CA GLY A 32 0.24 3.25 13.67
C GLY A 32 1.55 2.97 14.43
N GLY A 33 2.68 3.37 13.86
CA GLY A 33 3.97 3.28 14.52
C GLY A 33 4.61 1.88 14.57
N VAL A 34 4.03 0.85 13.95
CA VAL A 34 4.60 -0.52 13.91
C VAL A 34 5.80 -0.68 12.95
N GLY A 35 6.12 0.37 12.19
CA GLY A 35 7.24 0.37 11.26
C GLY A 35 6.88 0.04 9.81
N LYS A 36 5.64 0.19 9.42
CA LYS A 36 5.11 -0.07 8.07
C LYS A 36 5.93 0.63 6.97
N SER A 37 6.06 1.96 7.01
CA SER A 37 6.83 2.75 6.04
C SER A 37 8.32 2.36 6.02
N ASN A 38 8.90 2.03 7.19
CA ASN A 38 10.26 1.48 7.26
C ASN A 38 10.38 0.15 6.51
N VAL A 39 9.41 -0.74 6.65
CA VAL A 39 9.36 -2.02 5.91
C VAL A 39 9.27 -1.73 4.42
N ALA A 40 8.36 -0.85 3.99
CA ALA A 40 8.17 -0.50 2.58
C ALA A 40 9.45 0.08 1.97
N VAL A 41 10.07 1.08 2.60
CA VAL A 41 11.29 1.73 2.11
C VAL A 41 12.48 0.76 2.08
N ASN A 42 12.69 -0.04 3.13
CA ASN A 42 13.79 -1.00 3.16
C ASN A 42 13.60 -2.14 2.15
N LEU A 43 12.35 -2.58 1.94
CA LEU A 43 12.04 -3.56 0.90
C LEU A 43 12.34 -2.98 -0.49
N ALA A 44 11.96 -1.73 -0.76
CA ALA A 44 12.29 -1.03 -2.00
C ALA A 44 13.81 -0.98 -2.24
N VAL A 45 14.57 -0.64 -1.20
CA VAL A 45 16.06 -0.62 -1.27
C VAL A 45 16.62 -1.99 -1.62
N GLN A 46 16.13 -3.07 -0.99
CA GLN A 46 16.63 -4.41 -1.29
C GLN A 46 16.24 -4.87 -2.69
N ILE A 47 15.02 -4.59 -3.14
CA ILE A 47 14.58 -4.93 -4.49
C ILE A 47 15.38 -4.14 -5.54
N SER A 48 15.65 -2.84 -5.30
CA SER A 48 16.50 -2.03 -6.18
C SER A 48 17.93 -2.59 -6.27
N LYS A 49 18.51 -3.05 -5.14
CA LYS A 49 19.81 -3.73 -5.14
C LYS A 49 19.83 -5.02 -5.96
N MET A 50 18.69 -5.65 -6.16
CA MET A 50 18.54 -6.82 -7.05
C MET A 50 18.42 -6.43 -8.54
N GLY A 51 18.60 -5.15 -8.87
CA GLY A 51 18.53 -4.63 -10.24
C GLY A 51 17.13 -4.41 -10.78
N LYS A 52 16.11 -4.38 -9.91
CA LYS A 52 14.72 -4.13 -10.29
C LYS A 52 14.37 -2.64 -10.16
N LYS A 53 13.55 -2.14 -11.08
CA LYS A 53 12.97 -0.81 -10.98
C LYS A 53 11.84 -0.83 -9.95
N VAL A 54 11.94 0.01 -8.92
CA VAL A 54 10.97 0.08 -7.83
C VAL A 54 10.33 1.46 -7.76
N LEU A 55 9.04 1.47 -7.50
CA LEU A 55 8.28 2.68 -7.22
C LEU A 55 7.53 2.51 -5.90
N ILE A 56 7.61 3.50 -5.00
CA ILE A 56 6.80 3.59 -3.79
C ILE A 56 5.65 4.57 -4.02
N PHE A 57 4.44 4.11 -3.77
CA PHE A 57 3.25 4.94 -3.74
C PHE A 57 2.87 5.21 -2.28
N ASP A 58 3.11 6.44 -1.80
CA ASP A 58 2.76 6.84 -0.44
C ASP A 58 1.27 7.17 -0.36
N ALA A 59 0.49 6.20 0.11
CA ALA A 59 -0.95 6.31 0.34
C ALA A 59 -1.31 6.67 1.80
N ASP A 60 -0.33 7.07 2.63
CA ASP A 60 -0.55 7.64 3.96
C ASP A 60 -0.72 9.17 3.84
N PHE A 61 -1.89 9.57 3.36
CA PHE A 61 -2.15 10.95 2.97
C PHE A 61 -2.03 11.92 4.15
N GLY A 62 -1.29 12.99 3.92
CA GLY A 62 -1.06 14.06 4.89
C GLY A 62 0.17 13.89 5.78
N LEU A 63 0.81 12.72 5.83
CA LEU A 63 2.01 12.50 6.64
C LEU A 63 3.32 12.49 5.84
N ALA A 64 3.26 12.21 4.53
CA ALA A 64 4.40 12.27 3.59
C ALA A 64 5.67 11.54 4.11
N ASN A 65 5.47 10.33 4.65
CA ASN A 65 6.52 9.58 5.34
C ASN A 65 7.69 9.21 4.43
N VAL A 66 7.41 8.84 3.18
CA VAL A 66 8.42 8.36 2.22
C VAL A 66 9.36 9.50 1.82
N GLU A 67 8.85 10.71 1.53
CA GLU A 67 9.70 11.85 1.17
C GLU A 67 10.66 12.24 2.29
N VAL A 68 10.18 12.19 3.56
CA VAL A 68 11.01 12.48 4.74
C VAL A 68 12.11 11.42 4.89
N MET A 69 11.77 10.13 4.72
CA MET A 69 12.73 9.03 4.83
C MET A 69 13.79 9.06 3.72
N PHE A 70 13.45 9.54 2.53
CA PHE A 70 14.39 9.70 1.42
C PHE A 70 15.16 11.02 1.46
N GLY A 71 14.74 11.97 2.28
CA GLY A 71 15.32 13.32 2.29
C GLY A 71 15.13 14.06 0.96
N ALA A 72 14.07 13.71 0.22
CA ALA A 72 13.77 14.25 -1.10
C ALA A 72 12.51 15.11 -1.04
N VAL A 73 12.51 16.23 -1.76
CA VAL A 73 11.37 17.14 -1.85
C VAL A 73 10.70 16.96 -3.21
N PRO A 74 9.49 16.38 -3.27
CA PRO A 74 8.78 16.19 -4.53
C PRO A 74 8.32 17.54 -5.10
N ARG A 75 8.43 17.68 -6.42
CA ARG A 75 7.90 18.86 -7.13
C ARG A 75 6.38 18.83 -7.18
N TYR A 76 5.80 17.65 -7.35
CA TYR A 76 4.37 17.39 -7.42
C TYR A 76 4.03 16.18 -6.54
N ASN A 77 2.78 16.08 -6.12
CA ASN A 77 2.28 15.02 -5.25
C ASN A 77 0.88 14.55 -5.70
N LEU A 78 0.26 13.66 -4.94
CA LEU A 78 -1.08 13.14 -5.26
C LEU A 78 -2.17 14.22 -5.29
N GLY A 79 -2.00 15.34 -4.59
CA GLY A 79 -2.91 16.48 -4.69
C GLY A 79 -2.86 17.12 -6.08
N ASP A 80 -1.69 17.21 -6.69
CA ASP A 80 -1.55 17.76 -8.05
C ASP A 80 -2.20 16.83 -9.09
N PHE A 81 -2.11 15.51 -8.90
CA PHE A 81 -2.83 14.54 -9.72
C PHE A 81 -4.34 14.67 -9.58
N LEU A 82 -4.84 14.76 -8.34
CA LEU A 82 -6.29 14.79 -8.08
C LEU A 82 -6.95 16.10 -8.47
N PHE A 83 -6.27 17.23 -8.26
CA PHE A 83 -6.91 18.54 -8.29
C PHE A 83 -6.32 19.50 -9.33
N GLN A 84 -5.14 19.23 -9.89
CA GLN A 84 -4.45 20.12 -10.82
C GLN A 84 -4.23 19.51 -12.20
N GLY A 85 -4.79 18.32 -12.47
CA GLY A 85 -4.75 17.67 -13.79
C GLY A 85 -3.39 17.13 -14.20
N LYS A 86 -2.46 16.92 -13.24
CA LYS A 86 -1.21 16.23 -13.51
C LYS A 86 -1.46 14.75 -13.77
N SER A 87 -0.67 14.14 -14.65
CA SER A 87 -0.70 12.68 -14.83
C SER A 87 0.03 11.98 -13.67
N MET A 88 -0.28 10.69 -13.45
CA MET A 88 0.38 9.88 -12.43
C MET A 88 1.90 9.80 -12.65
N THR A 89 2.33 9.88 -13.91
CA THR A 89 3.74 9.80 -14.29
C THR A 89 4.50 11.12 -14.08
N GLU A 90 3.83 12.27 -14.22
CA GLU A 90 4.43 13.58 -13.97
C GLU A 90 4.76 13.83 -12.48
N ILE A 91 4.05 13.15 -11.59
CA ILE A 91 4.23 13.30 -10.14
C ILE A 91 5.23 12.30 -9.54
N ILE A 92 5.86 11.45 -10.36
CA ILE A 92 6.94 10.59 -9.90
C ILE A 92 8.16 11.44 -9.57
N THR A 93 8.69 11.26 -8.38
CA THR A 93 9.95 11.86 -7.93
C THR A 93 11.00 10.77 -7.83
N GLU A 94 12.20 11.03 -8.32
CA GLU A 94 13.34 10.13 -8.16
C GLU A 94 13.96 10.30 -6.77
N GLY A 95 14.03 9.23 -6.03
CA GLY A 95 14.66 9.11 -4.73
C GLY A 95 16.03 8.43 -4.79
N PRO A 96 16.60 8.08 -3.64
CA PRO A 96 17.88 7.40 -3.55
C PRO A 96 17.91 6.09 -4.33
N MET A 97 19.05 5.75 -4.93
CA MET A 97 19.29 4.49 -5.68
C MET A 97 18.38 4.30 -6.91
N GLY A 98 17.84 5.39 -7.47
CA GLY A 98 16.92 5.32 -8.60
C GLY A 98 15.53 4.77 -8.22
N ILE A 99 15.19 4.73 -6.93
CA ILE A 99 13.86 4.34 -6.47
C ILE A 99 12.91 5.51 -6.75
N GLY A 100 11.91 5.30 -7.62
CA GLY A 100 10.85 6.28 -7.82
C GLY A 100 9.92 6.32 -6.61
N PHE A 101 9.35 7.49 -6.30
CA PHE A 101 8.26 7.56 -5.34
C PHE A 101 7.23 8.62 -5.73
N ILE A 102 6.00 8.40 -5.29
CA ILE A 102 4.89 9.35 -5.39
C ILE A 102 4.51 9.72 -3.96
N SER A 103 4.62 11.01 -3.62
CA SER A 103 4.27 11.50 -2.29
C SER A 103 2.78 11.67 -2.11
N GLY A 104 2.26 11.26 -0.95
CA GLY A 104 0.89 11.54 -0.51
C GLY A 104 0.61 13.03 -0.28
N GLY A 105 1.65 13.86 -0.18
CA GLY A 105 1.54 15.29 0.07
C GLY A 105 1.44 15.66 1.55
N ALA A 106 2.39 16.46 2.04
CA ALA A 106 2.41 16.93 3.43
C ALA A 106 1.36 18.03 3.65
N GLY A 107 0.55 17.91 4.72
CA GLY A 107 -0.31 19.00 5.20
C GLY A 107 -1.50 19.35 4.31
N ILE A 108 -1.85 18.54 3.33
CA ILE A 108 -3.05 18.76 2.51
C ILE A 108 -4.26 18.21 3.28
N LEU A 109 -4.92 19.08 4.05
CA LEU A 109 -6.09 18.70 4.86
C LEU A 109 -7.21 18.02 4.05
N SER A 110 -7.38 18.40 2.79
CA SER A 110 -8.35 17.78 1.88
C SER A 110 -8.04 16.32 1.53
N MET A 111 -6.79 15.88 1.66
CA MET A 111 -6.38 14.50 1.37
C MET A 111 -6.86 13.51 2.45
N ASN A 112 -7.05 13.97 3.69
CA ASN A 112 -7.57 13.13 4.77
C ASN A 112 -9.09 12.85 4.66
N GLN A 113 -9.77 13.51 3.72
CA GLN A 113 -11.21 13.43 3.51
C GLN A 113 -11.56 13.15 2.04
N LEU A 114 -10.76 12.32 1.37
CA LEU A 114 -11.04 11.94 0.00
C LEU A 114 -12.37 11.19 -0.09
N ALA A 115 -13.21 11.61 -1.03
CA ALA A 115 -14.40 10.86 -1.38
C ALA A 115 -14.00 9.49 -1.99
N ASP A 116 -14.85 8.49 -1.84
CA ASP A 116 -14.61 7.13 -2.36
C ASP A 116 -14.28 7.11 -3.86
N GLU A 117 -14.87 8.03 -4.63
CA GLU A 117 -14.57 8.17 -6.06
C GLU A 117 -13.14 8.65 -6.33
N GLN A 118 -12.63 9.53 -5.48
CA GLN A 118 -11.25 10.03 -5.60
C GLN A 118 -10.24 8.93 -5.24
N ILE A 119 -10.54 8.14 -4.20
CA ILE A 119 -9.71 6.98 -3.84
C ILE A 119 -9.69 5.97 -5.00
N ARG A 120 -10.85 5.65 -5.57
CA ARG A 120 -10.95 4.76 -6.73
C ARG A 120 -10.22 5.34 -7.97
N TYR A 121 -10.22 6.65 -8.14
CA TYR A 121 -9.47 7.30 -9.21
C TYR A 121 -7.96 7.14 -9.02
N LEU A 122 -7.45 7.29 -7.78
CA LEU A 122 -6.05 7.00 -7.43
C LEU A 122 -5.68 5.54 -7.73
N VAL A 123 -6.51 4.59 -7.29
CA VAL A 123 -6.29 3.16 -7.54
C VAL A 123 -6.23 2.84 -9.04
N ARG A 124 -7.09 3.48 -9.84
CA ARG A 124 -7.04 3.33 -11.31
C ARG A 124 -5.75 3.90 -11.91
N GLY A 125 -5.29 5.03 -11.38
CA GLY A 125 -4.05 5.68 -11.80
C GLY A 125 -2.81 4.80 -11.61
N LEU A 126 -2.81 3.87 -10.64
CA LEU A 126 -1.73 2.91 -10.45
C LEU A 126 -1.44 2.09 -11.73
N ALA A 127 -2.46 1.82 -12.55
CA ALA A 127 -2.27 1.10 -13.81
C ALA A 127 -1.41 1.86 -14.84
N GLU A 128 -1.27 3.18 -14.70
CA GLU A 128 -0.39 3.99 -15.55
C GLU A 128 1.09 3.78 -15.20
N LEU A 129 1.35 3.33 -13.97
CA LEU A 129 2.69 3.13 -13.43
C LEU A 129 3.34 1.79 -13.86
N ASP A 130 2.55 0.88 -14.44
CA ASP A 130 2.96 -0.47 -14.85
C ASP A 130 4.20 -0.48 -15.78
N ARG A 131 4.39 0.59 -16.55
CA ARG A 131 5.52 0.72 -17.48
C ARG A 131 6.77 1.32 -16.85
N TYR A 132 6.67 1.84 -15.64
CA TYR A 132 7.71 2.61 -14.98
C TYR A 132 8.49 1.81 -13.94
N ALA A 133 7.92 0.72 -13.45
CA ALA A 133 8.53 -0.09 -12.42
C ALA A 133 8.28 -1.59 -12.62
N ASP A 134 9.23 -2.43 -12.19
CA ASP A 134 9.03 -3.88 -12.07
C ASP A 134 8.23 -4.23 -10.82
N VAL A 135 8.36 -3.38 -9.76
CA VAL A 135 7.65 -3.54 -8.48
C VAL A 135 7.11 -2.20 -8.00
N ILE A 136 5.84 -2.18 -7.65
CA ILE A 136 5.16 -1.04 -7.03
C ILE A 136 4.83 -1.43 -5.58
N LEU A 137 5.36 -0.67 -4.62
CA LEU A 137 5.05 -0.80 -3.20
C LEU A 137 4.07 0.30 -2.80
N ILE A 138 2.91 -0.07 -2.26
CA ILE A 138 1.92 0.89 -1.77
C ILE A 138 2.04 0.94 -0.23
N ASP A 139 2.50 2.07 0.31
CA ASP A 139 2.55 2.32 1.76
C ASP A 139 1.27 3.02 2.19
N THR A 140 0.36 2.30 2.87
CA THR A 140 -0.95 2.85 3.27
C THR A 140 -0.88 3.59 4.61
N GLY A 141 -1.92 4.27 5.00
CA GLY A 141 -2.16 4.62 6.40
C GLY A 141 -2.37 3.37 7.28
N ALA A 142 -2.49 3.56 8.58
CA ALA A 142 -2.80 2.50 9.53
C ALA A 142 -4.32 2.37 9.76
N GLY A 143 -4.77 1.19 10.19
CA GLY A 143 -6.15 0.93 10.60
C GLY A 143 -7.03 0.39 9.49
N ILE A 144 -8.35 0.62 9.65
CA ILE A 144 -9.40 0.02 8.81
C ILE A 144 -10.26 1.07 8.10
N SER A 145 -9.70 2.27 7.87
CA SER A 145 -10.41 3.30 7.12
C SER A 145 -10.77 2.81 5.72
N ASN A 146 -11.83 3.36 5.13
CA ASN A 146 -12.23 3.00 3.76
C ASN A 146 -11.08 3.16 2.77
N GLN A 147 -10.29 4.21 2.92
CA GLN A 147 -9.09 4.48 2.11
C GLN A 147 -8.08 3.32 2.18
N VAL A 148 -7.72 2.87 3.39
CA VAL A 148 -6.80 1.74 3.57
C VAL A 148 -7.38 0.47 2.93
N MET A 149 -8.65 0.19 3.18
CA MET A 149 -9.33 -1.00 2.68
C MET A 149 -9.42 -1.03 1.14
N GLU A 150 -9.64 0.10 0.48
CA GLU A 150 -9.68 0.17 -0.99
C GLU A 150 -8.32 -0.21 -1.60
N PHE A 151 -7.19 0.29 -1.07
CA PHE A 151 -5.86 -0.11 -1.54
C PHE A 151 -5.54 -1.57 -1.24
N VAL A 152 -5.88 -2.06 -0.05
CA VAL A 152 -5.67 -3.46 0.33
C VAL A 152 -6.47 -4.40 -0.56
N MET A 153 -7.75 -4.09 -0.81
CA MET A 153 -8.62 -4.92 -1.66
C MET A 153 -8.24 -4.88 -3.14
N ALA A 154 -7.63 -3.79 -3.60
CA ALA A 154 -7.19 -3.66 -5.00
C ALA A 154 -5.88 -4.41 -5.28
N SER A 155 -5.13 -4.80 -4.26
CA SER A 155 -3.78 -5.36 -4.40
C SER A 155 -3.77 -6.89 -4.46
N PRO A 156 -2.97 -7.48 -5.38
CA PRO A 156 -2.80 -8.93 -5.44
C PRO A 156 -1.96 -9.49 -4.28
N GLU A 157 -1.08 -8.67 -3.71
CA GLU A 157 -0.23 -9.04 -2.59
C GLU A 157 -0.30 -7.99 -1.47
N VAL A 158 -0.43 -8.46 -0.23
CA VAL A 158 -0.56 -7.59 0.96
C VAL A 158 0.39 -8.05 2.05
N LEU A 159 1.22 -7.13 2.54
CA LEU A 159 2.05 -7.32 3.72
C LEU A 159 1.40 -6.61 4.90
N VAL A 160 0.92 -7.37 5.88
CA VAL A 160 0.37 -6.83 7.13
C VAL A 160 1.49 -6.76 8.15
N VAL A 161 1.96 -5.55 8.44
CA VAL A 161 3.03 -5.32 9.42
C VAL A 161 2.41 -5.21 10.82
N THR A 162 2.92 -5.99 11.75
CA THR A 162 2.51 -6.02 13.15
C THR A 162 3.72 -6.15 14.08
N THR A 163 3.50 -5.99 15.38
CA THR A 163 4.51 -6.18 16.43
C THR A 163 3.99 -7.12 17.51
N PRO A 164 4.83 -7.68 18.41
CA PRO A 164 4.41 -8.53 19.52
C PRO A 164 3.49 -7.82 20.54
N GLU A 165 3.41 -6.49 20.49
CA GLU A 165 2.56 -5.72 21.40
C GLU A 165 1.08 -6.14 21.32
N PRO A 166 0.40 -6.39 22.47
CA PRO A 166 -0.99 -6.84 22.48
C PRO A 166 -1.95 -5.94 21.66
N SER A 167 -1.78 -4.61 21.76
CA SER A 167 -2.60 -3.66 20.99
C SER A 167 -2.36 -3.79 19.49
N SER A 168 -1.11 -4.00 19.04
CA SER A 168 -0.79 -4.21 17.63
C SER A 168 -1.42 -5.49 17.08
N LEU A 169 -1.41 -6.57 17.86
CA LEU A 169 -2.06 -7.83 17.52
C LEU A 169 -3.57 -7.66 17.38
N THR A 170 -4.20 -6.98 18.37
CA THR A 170 -5.64 -6.71 18.34
C THR A 170 -6.06 -5.89 17.11
N ASP A 171 -5.30 -4.84 16.80
CA ASP A 171 -5.58 -3.97 15.66
C ASP A 171 -5.34 -4.70 14.33
N SER A 172 -4.29 -5.54 14.25
CA SER A 172 -4.03 -6.38 13.07
C SER A 172 -5.11 -7.43 12.87
N TYR A 173 -5.60 -8.05 13.95
CA TYR A 173 -6.76 -8.94 13.90
C TYR A 173 -8.01 -8.21 13.38
N SER A 174 -8.27 -6.99 13.89
CA SER A 174 -9.40 -6.19 13.45
C SER A 174 -9.33 -5.87 11.95
N LEU A 175 -8.13 -5.55 11.44
CA LEU A 175 -7.90 -5.32 10.00
C LEU A 175 -8.18 -6.59 9.19
N LEU A 176 -7.62 -7.73 9.57
CA LEU A 176 -7.82 -9.00 8.88
C LEU A 176 -9.30 -9.42 8.92
N LYS A 177 -9.95 -9.28 10.08
CA LYS A 177 -11.37 -9.57 10.24
C LYS A 177 -12.24 -8.68 9.34
N ALA A 178 -11.98 -7.36 9.33
CA ALA A 178 -12.71 -6.44 8.45
C ALA A 178 -12.54 -6.80 6.97
N LEU A 179 -11.33 -7.20 6.58
CA LEU A 179 -11.02 -7.63 5.22
C LEU A 179 -11.78 -8.92 4.84
N TYR A 180 -11.69 -9.95 5.69
CA TYR A 180 -12.34 -11.24 5.42
C TYR A 180 -13.88 -11.22 5.48
N HIS A 181 -14.46 -10.26 6.21
CA HIS A 181 -15.92 -10.05 6.25
C HIS A 181 -16.40 -9.13 5.10
N ASN A 182 -15.51 -8.51 4.36
CA ASN A 182 -15.89 -7.68 3.24
C ASN A 182 -16.35 -8.58 2.06
N PRO A 183 -17.60 -8.47 1.58
CA PRO A 183 -18.12 -9.33 0.52
C PRO A 183 -17.39 -9.16 -0.81
N LEU A 184 -16.60 -8.10 -0.96
CA LEU A 184 -15.82 -7.80 -2.15
C LEU A 184 -14.42 -8.39 -2.09
N PHE A 185 -13.98 -8.88 -0.93
CA PHE A 185 -12.67 -9.48 -0.76
C PHE A 185 -12.65 -10.94 -1.26
N SER A 186 -11.60 -11.33 -1.96
CA SER A 186 -11.39 -12.71 -2.42
C SER A 186 -10.05 -13.24 -1.93
N ARG A 187 -10.12 -14.25 -1.05
CA ARG A 187 -8.92 -14.97 -0.56
C ARG A 187 -8.10 -15.64 -1.67
N GLU A 188 -8.76 -16.07 -2.73
CA GLU A 188 -8.10 -16.75 -3.85
C GLU A 188 -7.30 -15.79 -4.74
N GLN A 189 -7.55 -14.48 -4.61
CA GLN A 189 -6.99 -13.45 -5.49
C GLN A 189 -5.98 -12.54 -4.79
N THR A 190 -5.88 -12.63 -3.48
CA THR A 190 -5.00 -11.78 -2.67
C THR A 190 -4.14 -12.65 -1.75
N ASP A 191 -2.83 -12.60 -1.95
CA ASP A 191 -1.85 -13.25 -1.08
C ASP A 191 -1.56 -12.33 0.11
N ILE A 192 -1.99 -12.71 1.31
CA ILE A 192 -1.74 -11.96 2.54
C ILE A 192 -0.61 -12.61 3.31
N ARG A 193 0.40 -11.81 3.64
CA ARG A 193 1.54 -12.23 4.46
C ARG A 193 1.68 -11.34 5.67
N ILE A 194 2.04 -11.94 6.81
CA ILE A 194 2.30 -11.23 8.05
C ILE A 194 3.80 -10.92 8.15
N VAL A 195 4.10 -9.68 8.47
CA VAL A 195 5.45 -9.22 8.80
C VAL A 195 5.51 -8.92 10.29
N SER A 196 6.07 -9.84 11.06
CA SER A 196 6.30 -9.66 12.51
C SER A 196 7.53 -8.78 12.71
N ASN A 197 7.31 -7.48 12.94
CA ASN A 197 8.36 -6.49 13.14
C ASN A 197 8.70 -6.31 14.63
N ARG A 198 9.90 -5.83 14.92
CA ARG A 198 10.39 -5.58 16.30
C ARG A 198 10.40 -6.83 17.19
N VAL A 199 10.52 -7.99 16.60
CA VAL A 199 10.69 -9.24 17.33
C VAL A 199 12.15 -9.39 17.78
N ILE A 200 12.35 -10.04 18.92
CA ILE A 200 13.69 -10.31 19.46
C ILE A 200 14.23 -11.69 19.02
N SER A 201 13.36 -12.56 18.49
CA SER A 201 13.74 -13.87 17.96
C SER A 201 12.76 -14.35 16.89
N SER A 202 13.15 -15.39 16.14
CA SER A 202 12.28 -16.06 15.17
C SER A 202 11.10 -16.76 15.83
N GLU A 203 11.29 -17.28 17.05
CA GLU A 203 10.25 -17.95 17.84
C GLU A 203 9.16 -16.97 18.24
N GLU A 204 9.53 -15.74 18.66
CA GLU A 204 8.55 -14.69 18.95
C GLU A 204 7.78 -14.29 17.69
N GLY A 205 8.47 -14.18 16.57
CA GLY A 205 7.83 -13.92 15.26
C GLY A 205 6.81 -14.99 14.88
N GLN A 206 7.16 -16.25 15.10
CA GLN A 206 6.28 -17.38 14.87
C GLN A 206 5.04 -17.33 15.78
N GLN A 207 5.21 -17.02 17.07
CA GLN A 207 4.09 -16.86 18.00
C GLN A 207 3.12 -15.74 17.59
N VAL A 208 3.66 -14.62 17.08
CA VAL A 208 2.84 -13.53 16.52
C VAL A 208 1.98 -14.04 15.36
N TYR A 209 2.60 -14.75 14.42
CA TYR A 209 1.90 -15.33 13.28
C TYR A 209 0.80 -16.31 13.72
N GLU A 210 1.12 -17.25 14.61
CA GLU A 210 0.17 -18.27 15.09
C GLU A 210 -1.04 -17.66 15.78
N LYS A 211 -0.83 -16.61 16.60
CA LYS A 211 -1.93 -15.88 17.25
C LYS A 211 -2.87 -15.25 16.23
N LEU A 212 -2.34 -14.63 15.16
CA LEU A 212 -3.17 -14.04 14.12
C LEU A 212 -3.84 -15.11 13.24
N ASN A 213 -3.11 -16.15 12.89
CA ASN A 213 -3.63 -17.23 12.02
C ASN A 213 -4.71 -18.08 12.70
N SER A 214 -4.72 -18.17 14.04
CA SER A 214 -5.73 -18.93 14.79
C SER A 214 -7.11 -18.27 14.84
N VAL A 215 -7.22 -16.99 14.47
CA VAL A 215 -8.45 -16.18 14.60
C VAL A 215 -8.97 -15.63 13.27
N VAL A 216 -8.33 -15.99 12.16
CA VAL A 216 -8.67 -15.65 10.77
C VAL A 216 -8.94 -16.92 9.97
#